data_bdcab4b0a88e23c4839fb84aef55b9b9
#
_entry.id   bdcab4b0a88e23c4839fb84aef55b9b9
#
_cell.length_a   1.000
_cell.length_b   1.000
_cell.length_c   1.000
_cell.angle_alpha   90.00
_cell.angle_beta   90.00
_cell.angle_gamma   90.00
#
_symmetry.space_group_name_H-M   'P 1'
#
loop_
_entity.id
_entity.type
_entity.pdbx_description
1 polymer ?
#
loop_
_entity_poly.entity_id
_entity_poly.type
_entity_poly.pdbx_seq_one_letter_code
_entity_poly.pdbx_strand_id
1 'polypeptide(L)'
;YTDNTIEKRMKELSRHSCVPLPFTCYYAVETDNKNLEKMIHEMFDDVRLSSSREFFTIAPEKAKIALEISGGKDVTPTTDIVENQSDLQALEKQRNKNRFNFMSIGIEPNTTLEFKKDTSQTCKVMDDDQVEFRGEITSLSKSALTIITEMGYEWGKIAGPQFWMYKGKTLYDLNNSKE
;
A
#
# COMPACT_ATOMS: atom_id res chain seq x y z
N TYR A 1 12.54 -13.56 5.42
CA TYR A 1 12.18 -14.94 5.79
C TYR A 1 12.26 -15.14 7.31
N THR A 2 11.35 -15.88 7.87
CA THR A 2 11.36 -16.20 9.30
C THR A 2 10.68 -17.54 9.56
N ASP A 3 11.25 -18.33 10.49
CA ASP A 3 10.62 -19.54 11.05
C ASP A 3 9.75 -19.20 12.29
N ASN A 4 9.70 -17.93 12.69
CA ASN A 4 8.88 -17.43 13.77
C ASN A 4 7.48 -17.05 13.30
N THR A 5 6.54 -16.92 14.24
CA THR A 5 5.23 -16.35 13.93
C THR A 5 5.38 -14.90 13.44
N ILE A 6 4.43 -14.44 12.60
CA ILE A 6 4.43 -13.07 12.07
C ILE A 6 4.42 -12.06 13.23
N GLU A 7 3.63 -12.30 14.28
CA GLU A 7 3.53 -11.42 15.44
C GLU A 7 4.89 -11.24 16.12
N LYS A 8 5.62 -12.33 16.33
CA LYS A 8 6.94 -12.28 16.94
C LYS A 8 7.92 -11.51 16.08
N ARG A 9 7.92 -11.78 14.76
CA ARG A 9 8.81 -11.10 13.82
C ARG A 9 8.51 -9.59 13.72
N MET A 10 7.25 -9.19 13.67
CA MET A 10 6.86 -7.78 13.63
C MET A 10 7.28 -7.03 14.89
N LYS A 11 7.11 -7.63 16.06
CA LYS A 11 7.59 -7.06 17.33
C LYS A 11 9.12 -6.93 17.36
N GLU A 12 9.86 -7.95 16.94
CA GLU A 12 11.32 -7.91 16.84
C GLU A 12 11.80 -6.76 15.95
N LEU A 13 11.22 -6.62 14.74
CA LEU A 13 11.56 -5.54 13.81
C LEU A 13 11.28 -4.16 14.40
N SER A 14 10.16 -4.00 15.11
CA SER A 14 9.72 -2.72 15.66
C SER A 14 10.46 -2.31 16.93
N ARG A 15 11.16 -3.24 17.61
CA ARG A 15 11.92 -2.97 18.87
C ARG A 15 13.21 -2.18 18.67
N HIS A 16 13.69 -2.03 17.46
CA HIS A 16 14.93 -1.30 17.23
C HIS A 16 14.75 0.19 17.54
N SER A 17 15.60 0.73 18.42
CA SER A 17 15.56 2.11 18.91
C SER A 17 15.65 3.20 17.82
N CYS A 18 16.09 2.81 16.60
CA CYS A 18 16.20 3.69 15.45
C CYS A 18 14.93 3.76 14.60
N VAL A 19 13.88 3.01 14.95
CA VAL A 19 12.62 3.00 14.21
C VAL A 19 11.63 3.93 14.92
N PRO A 20 11.23 5.05 14.29
CA PRO A 20 10.37 6.06 14.93
C PRO A 20 8.91 5.60 15.09
N LEU A 21 8.49 4.62 14.31
CA LEU A 21 7.14 4.03 14.33
C LEU A 21 7.23 2.52 14.12
N PRO A 22 6.33 1.72 14.69
CA PRO A 22 6.27 0.29 14.44
C PRO A 22 6.09 -0.02 12.95
N PHE A 23 6.71 -1.11 12.50
CA PHE A 23 6.46 -1.63 11.17
C PHE A 23 5.03 -2.17 11.04
N THR A 24 4.42 -1.98 9.89
CA THR A 24 3.14 -2.59 9.54
C THR A 24 3.35 -3.70 8.53
N CYS A 25 2.66 -4.84 8.72
CA CYS A 25 2.68 -5.92 7.75
C CYS A 25 1.72 -5.58 6.61
N TYR A 26 2.25 -5.31 5.42
CA TYR A 26 1.44 -5.09 4.23
C TYR A 26 0.95 -6.39 3.61
N TYR A 27 1.84 -7.40 3.50
CA TYR A 27 1.55 -8.71 2.97
C TYR A 27 2.52 -9.74 3.55
N ALA A 28 2.02 -10.94 3.83
CA ALA A 28 2.82 -12.06 4.27
C ALA A 28 2.36 -13.36 3.62
N VAL A 29 3.30 -14.17 3.17
CA VAL A 29 3.05 -15.45 2.52
C VAL A 29 3.79 -16.57 3.26
N GLU A 30 3.09 -17.67 3.49
CA GLU A 30 3.68 -18.93 3.97
C GLU A 30 4.08 -19.77 2.76
N THR A 31 5.34 -20.22 2.72
CA THR A 31 5.89 -20.96 1.58
C THR A 31 7.01 -21.91 2.00
N ASP A 32 7.09 -23.05 1.33
CA ASP A 32 8.19 -24.02 1.50
C ASP A 32 9.43 -23.63 0.67
N ASN A 33 9.33 -22.63 -0.20
CA ASN A 33 10.44 -22.18 -1.03
C ASN A 33 11.47 -21.36 -0.25
N LYS A 34 12.50 -22.00 0.29
CA LYS A 34 13.59 -21.36 1.05
C LYS A 34 14.41 -20.35 0.25
N ASN A 35 14.34 -20.37 -1.08
CA ASN A 35 15.06 -19.43 -1.93
C ASN A 35 14.23 -18.21 -2.33
N LEU A 36 12.94 -18.16 -1.96
CA LEU A 36 12.04 -17.09 -2.38
C LEU A 36 12.55 -15.71 -1.98
N GLU A 37 13.02 -15.55 -0.75
CA GLU A 37 13.56 -14.29 -0.25
C GLU A 37 14.73 -13.79 -1.13
N LYS A 38 15.68 -14.66 -1.41
CA LYS A 38 16.82 -14.32 -2.26
C LYS A 38 16.38 -13.92 -3.67
N MET A 39 15.43 -14.66 -4.25
CA MET A 39 14.88 -14.35 -5.59
C MET A 39 14.17 -13.00 -5.62
N ILE A 40 13.40 -12.68 -4.60
CA ILE A 40 12.69 -11.38 -4.47
C ILE A 40 13.70 -10.24 -4.28
N HIS A 41 14.74 -10.43 -3.47
CA HIS A 41 15.79 -9.43 -3.29
C HIS A 41 16.56 -9.17 -4.60
N GLU A 42 16.86 -10.20 -5.36
CA GLU A 42 17.54 -10.08 -6.66
C GLU A 42 16.63 -9.42 -7.71
N MET A 43 15.33 -9.74 -7.70
CA MET A 43 14.35 -9.11 -8.60
C MET A 43 14.23 -7.59 -8.39
N PHE A 44 14.42 -7.11 -7.17
CA PHE A 44 14.28 -5.69 -6.80
C PHE A 44 15.59 -5.03 -6.40
N ASP A 45 16.75 -5.59 -6.79
CA ASP A 45 18.05 -5.06 -6.38
C ASP A 45 18.34 -3.66 -6.93
N ASP A 46 17.80 -3.33 -8.11
CA ASP A 46 17.88 -2.01 -8.75
C ASP A 46 17.18 -0.88 -7.95
N VAL A 47 16.23 -1.23 -7.12
CA VAL A 47 15.48 -0.28 -6.26
C VAL A 47 15.82 -0.43 -4.77
N ARG A 48 16.90 -1.15 -4.45
CA ARG A 48 17.39 -1.32 -3.09
C ARG A 48 18.11 -0.08 -2.60
N LEU A 49 17.76 0.41 -1.40
CA LEU A 49 18.34 1.63 -0.84
C LEU A 49 19.80 1.47 -0.40
N SER A 50 20.18 0.27 0.03
CA SER A 50 21.54 -0.05 0.49
C SER A 50 21.80 -1.54 0.36
N SER A 51 22.96 -1.91 -0.18
CA SER A 51 23.38 -3.32 -0.33
C SER A 51 23.49 -4.08 1.00
N SER A 52 23.69 -3.35 2.11
CA SER A 52 23.81 -3.92 3.46
C SER A 52 22.50 -4.03 4.23
N ARG A 53 21.38 -3.55 3.66
CA ARG A 53 20.07 -3.51 4.33
C ARG A 53 18.96 -3.95 3.39
N GLU A 54 17.87 -4.46 3.97
CA GLU A 54 16.69 -4.97 3.26
C GLU A 54 15.59 -3.90 3.14
N PHE A 55 15.98 -2.70 2.67
CA PHE A 55 15.06 -1.61 2.39
C PHE A 55 15.04 -1.31 0.89
N PHE A 56 13.84 -1.23 0.32
CA PHE A 56 13.60 -1.03 -1.09
C PHE A 56 12.65 0.14 -1.33
N THR A 57 12.95 0.96 -2.34
CA THR A 57 12.06 2.02 -2.81
C THR A 57 11.10 1.47 -3.86
N ILE A 58 10.09 0.74 -3.43
CA ILE A 58 9.14 0.06 -4.31
C ILE A 58 7.72 0.22 -3.76
N ALA A 59 6.74 0.34 -4.66
CA ALA A 59 5.34 0.25 -4.28
C ALA A 59 5.03 -1.13 -3.70
N PRO A 60 4.44 -1.22 -2.50
CA PRO A 60 4.22 -2.49 -1.82
C PRO A 60 3.34 -3.46 -2.62
N GLU A 61 2.48 -2.95 -3.53
CA GLU A 61 1.67 -3.76 -4.44
C GLU A 61 2.52 -4.59 -5.40
N LYS A 62 3.66 -4.06 -5.87
CA LYS A 62 4.57 -4.81 -6.75
C LYS A 62 5.25 -5.96 -6.00
N ALA A 63 5.68 -5.71 -4.75
CA ALA A 63 6.24 -6.75 -3.90
C ALA A 63 5.19 -7.82 -3.59
N LYS A 64 3.92 -7.43 -3.33
CA LYS A 64 2.82 -8.34 -3.13
C LYS A 64 2.60 -9.25 -4.34
N ILE A 65 2.51 -8.70 -5.56
CA ILE A 65 2.34 -9.47 -6.79
C ILE A 65 3.47 -10.50 -6.96
N ALA A 66 4.72 -10.10 -6.70
CA ALA A 66 5.87 -11.00 -6.79
C ALA A 66 5.78 -12.17 -5.79
N LEU A 67 5.28 -11.91 -4.58
CA LEU A 67 5.03 -12.94 -3.57
C LEU A 67 3.84 -13.83 -3.94
N GLU A 68 2.76 -13.29 -4.51
CA GLU A 68 1.60 -14.09 -4.99
C GLU A 68 1.99 -15.07 -6.10
N ILE A 69 2.87 -14.66 -7.02
CA ILE A 69 3.40 -15.54 -8.08
C ILE A 69 4.11 -16.77 -7.50
N SER A 70 4.66 -16.68 -6.27
CA SER A 70 5.30 -17.81 -5.61
C SER A 70 4.34 -18.97 -5.26
N GLY A 71 3.03 -18.73 -5.31
CA GLY A 71 1.99 -19.74 -5.01
C GLY A 71 1.88 -20.09 -3.52
N GLY A 72 2.50 -19.33 -2.63
CA GLY A 72 2.38 -19.53 -1.19
C GLY A 72 1.01 -19.09 -0.64
N LYS A 73 0.69 -19.53 0.57
CA LYS A 73 -0.57 -19.21 1.25
C LYS A 73 -0.50 -17.82 1.86
N ASP A 74 -1.51 -16.96 1.60
CA ASP A 74 -1.65 -15.67 2.28
C ASP A 74 -1.92 -15.87 3.79
N VAL A 75 -1.05 -15.32 4.60
CA VAL A 75 -1.12 -15.32 6.07
C VAL A 75 -1.01 -13.90 6.63
N THR A 76 -1.39 -12.91 5.83
CA THR A 76 -1.33 -11.49 6.21
C THR A 76 -2.24 -11.21 7.41
N PRO A 77 -1.72 -10.60 8.48
CA PRO A 77 -2.55 -10.21 9.63
C PRO A 77 -3.62 -9.21 9.23
N THR A 78 -4.83 -9.38 9.74
CA THR A 78 -5.96 -8.46 9.50
C THR A 78 -5.88 -7.20 10.36
N THR A 79 -5.09 -7.22 11.44
CA THR A 79 -4.90 -6.10 12.38
C THR A 79 -3.42 -5.75 12.51
N ASP A 80 -3.14 -4.49 12.88
CA ASP A 80 -1.75 -4.09 13.15
C ASP A 80 -1.21 -4.79 14.41
N ILE A 81 0.00 -5.30 14.28
CA ILE A 81 0.72 -5.96 15.37
C ILE A 81 1.62 -4.93 16.03
N VAL A 82 1.20 -4.44 17.18
CA VAL A 82 1.95 -3.46 17.98
C VAL A 82 2.17 -3.98 19.39
N GLU A 83 3.17 -3.44 20.09
CA GLU A 83 3.47 -3.87 21.47
C GLU A 83 2.58 -3.19 22.50
N ASN A 84 2.13 -1.96 22.23
CA ASN A 84 1.37 -1.16 23.18
C ASN A 84 0.38 -0.22 22.48
N GLN A 85 -0.52 0.36 23.27
CA GLN A 85 -1.57 1.26 22.79
C GLN A 85 -1.02 2.59 22.25
N SER A 86 0.10 3.07 22.77
CA SER A 86 0.75 4.31 22.31
C SER A 86 1.27 4.16 20.89
N ASP A 87 1.81 2.99 20.54
CA ASP A 87 2.29 2.69 19.19
C ASP A 87 1.13 2.62 18.19
N LEU A 88 -0.01 2.05 18.58
CA LEU A 88 -1.21 2.05 17.76
C LEU A 88 -1.70 3.47 17.48
N GLN A 89 -1.79 4.30 18.50
CA GLN A 89 -2.18 5.71 18.35
C GLN A 89 -1.19 6.50 17.47
N ALA A 90 0.11 6.23 17.60
CA ALA A 90 1.14 6.87 16.77
C ALA A 90 0.99 6.46 15.29
N LEU A 91 0.72 5.19 14.99
CA LEU A 91 0.44 4.71 13.63
C LEU A 91 -0.84 5.34 13.06
N GLU A 92 -1.91 5.40 13.82
CA GLU A 92 -3.17 6.03 13.40
C GLU A 92 -3.00 7.52 13.12
N LYS A 93 -2.27 8.23 14.00
CA LYS A 93 -1.95 9.66 13.80
C LYS A 93 -1.13 9.87 12.53
N GLN A 94 -0.15 9.01 12.27
CA GLN A 94 0.66 9.09 11.05
C GLN A 94 -0.17 8.78 9.79
N ARG A 95 -1.03 7.78 9.84
CA ARG A 95 -1.96 7.45 8.74
C ARG A 95 -2.89 8.61 8.43
N ASN A 96 -3.43 9.26 9.46
CA ASN A 96 -4.29 10.43 9.31
C ASN A 96 -3.52 11.62 8.73
N LYS A 97 -2.27 11.84 9.16
CA LYS A 97 -1.40 12.89 8.60
C LYS A 97 -1.02 12.64 7.15
N ASN A 98 -0.83 11.37 6.77
CA ASN A 98 -0.44 10.95 5.42
C ASN A 98 -1.65 10.61 4.53
N ARG A 99 -2.88 10.90 4.97
CA ARG A 99 -4.05 10.78 4.09
C ARG A 99 -3.83 11.63 2.86
N PHE A 100 -4.10 11.03 1.73
CA PHE A 100 -4.06 11.72 0.46
C PHE A 100 -5.06 12.88 0.47
N ASN A 101 -4.61 14.06 0.08
CA ASN A 101 -5.45 15.25 0.02
C ASN A 101 -5.42 15.84 -1.40
N PHE A 102 -6.57 15.91 -2.05
CA PHE A 102 -6.72 16.41 -3.42
C PHE A 102 -6.30 17.88 -3.54
N MET A 103 -6.69 18.72 -2.59
CA MET A 103 -6.36 20.15 -2.62
C MET A 103 -4.84 20.38 -2.54
N SER A 104 -4.13 19.51 -1.80
CA SER A 104 -2.66 19.61 -1.70
C SER A 104 -1.95 19.45 -3.04
N ILE A 105 -2.55 18.74 -3.99
CA ILE A 105 -2.01 18.54 -5.36
C ILE A 105 -2.73 19.38 -6.43
N GLY A 106 -3.61 20.30 -6.01
CA GLY A 106 -4.31 21.23 -6.90
C GLY A 106 -5.47 20.59 -7.68
N ILE A 107 -6.10 19.57 -7.12
CA ILE A 107 -7.31 18.96 -7.68
C ILE A 107 -8.51 19.45 -6.87
N GLU A 108 -9.42 20.14 -7.56
CA GLU A 108 -10.61 20.74 -6.95
C GLU A 108 -11.78 19.75 -6.86
N PRO A 109 -12.74 19.98 -5.94
CA PRO A 109 -13.99 19.24 -5.92
C PRO A 109 -14.69 19.26 -7.29
N ASN A 110 -15.48 18.23 -7.56
CA ASN A 110 -16.13 17.97 -8.84
C ASN A 110 -15.19 17.57 -10.00
N THR A 111 -13.88 17.44 -9.78
CA THR A 111 -12.95 16.91 -10.77
C THR A 111 -13.21 15.43 -11.01
N THR A 112 -13.23 15.01 -12.28
CA THR A 112 -13.34 13.59 -12.66
C THR A 112 -11.95 12.96 -12.71
N LEU A 113 -11.82 11.78 -12.12
CA LEU A 113 -10.64 10.94 -12.16
C LEU A 113 -10.95 9.68 -12.96
N GLU A 114 -9.94 9.14 -13.63
CA GLU A 114 -10.02 7.95 -14.47
C GLU A 114 -9.22 6.80 -13.82
N PHE A 115 -9.74 5.57 -13.93
CA PHE A 115 -9.04 4.41 -13.38
C PHE A 115 -7.95 3.94 -14.34
N LYS A 116 -6.74 3.73 -13.84
CA LYS A 116 -5.51 3.45 -14.62
C LYS A 116 -5.63 2.21 -15.52
N LYS A 117 -6.28 1.15 -15.05
CA LYS A 117 -6.41 -0.12 -15.79
C LYS A 117 -7.62 -0.15 -16.73
N ASP A 118 -8.58 0.75 -16.52
CA ASP A 118 -9.80 0.87 -17.33
C ASP A 118 -10.32 2.31 -17.22
N THR A 119 -9.98 3.14 -18.20
CA THR A 119 -10.36 4.57 -18.23
C THR A 119 -11.85 4.83 -18.38
N SER A 120 -12.66 3.81 -18.69
CA SER A 120 -14.12 3.91 -18.65
C SER A 120 -14.67 4.00 -17.23
N GLN A 121 -13.92 3.50 -16.23
CA GLN A 121 -14.24 3.63 -14.83
C GLN A 121 -13.78 4.99 -14.32
N THR A 122 -14.73 5.78 -13.84
CA THR A 122 -14.47 7.13 -13.35
C THR A 122 -15.03 7.33 -11.95
N CYS A 123 -14.43 8.24 -11.20
CA CYS A 123 -15.00 8.76 -9.96
C CYS A 123 -14.87 10.29 -9.94
N LYS A 124 -15.63 10.93 -9.07
CA LYS A 124 -15.69 12.38 -8.94
C LYS A 124 -15.18 12.79 -7.57
N VAL A 125 -14.28 13.74 -7.52
CA VAL A 125 -13.76 14.30 -6.25
C VAL A 125 -14.88 15.06 -5.55
N MET A 126 -15.14 14.74 -4.28
CA MET A 126 -16.17 15.39 -3.47
C MET A 126 -15.58 16.42 -2.50
N ASP A 127 -14.54 16.02 -1.78
CA ASP A 127 -13.83 16.86 -0.83
C ASP A 127 -12.32 16.50 -0.77
N ASP A 128 -11.64 16.79 0.32
CA ASP A 128 -10.19 16.65 0.48
C ASP A 128 -9.69 15.21 0.33
N ASP A 129 -10.48 14.18 0.70
CA ASP A 129 -10.05 12.78 0.71
C ASP A 129 -11.11 11.78 0.21
N GLN A 130 -12.29 12.28 -0.21
CA GLN A 130 -13.41 11.46 -0.63
C GLN A 130 -13.77 11.65 -2.10
N VAL A 131 -14.31 10.60 -2.69
CA VAL A 131 -14.80 10.58 -4.07
C VAL A 131 -16.21 10.01 -4.11
N GLU A 132 -17.00 10.47 -5.07
CA GLU A 132 -18.23 9.81 -5.49
C GLU A 132 -17.88 8.77 -6.55
N PHE A 133 -18.15 7.51 -6.26
CA PHE A 133 -17.97 6.41 -7.17
C PHE A 133 -19.27 5.61 -7.30
N ARG A 134 -19.85 5.58 -8.49
CA ARG A 134 -21.13 4.90 -8.81
C ARG A 134 -22.29 5.32 -7.89
N GLY A 135 -22.35 6.61 -7.51
CA GLY A 135 -23.40 7.18 -6.64
C GLY A 135 -23.15 7.01 -5.14
N GLU A 136 -22.05 6.44 -4.72
CA GLU A 136 -21.67 6.32 -3.31
C GLU A 136 -20.44 7.19 -2.98
N ILE A 137 -20.48 7.89 -1.85
CA ILE A 137 -19.32 8.62 -1.33
C ILE A 137 -18.41 7.62 -0.61
N THR A 138 -17.15 7.58 -1.05
CA THR A 138 -16.18 6.59 -0.56
C THR A 138 -14.75 7.12 -0.66
N SER A 139 -13.77 6.37 -0.16
CA SER A 139 -12.35 6.70 -0.34
C SER A 139 -11.79 6.20 -1.68
N LEU A 140 -10.71 6.85 -2.16
CA LEU A 140 -9.96 6.39 -3.34
C LEU A 140 -9.57 4.90 -3.26
N SER A 141 -9.13 4.46 -2.11
CA SER A 141 -8.69 3.07 -1.93
C SER A 141 -9.85 2.08 -2.00
N LYS A 142 -11.01 2.42 -1.41
CA LYS A 142 -12.18 1.55 -1.44
C LYS A 142 -12.77 1.48 -2.86
N SER A 143 -12.91 2.61 -3.57
CA SER A 143 -13.39 2.62 -4.96
C SER A 143 -12.47 1.83 -5.89
N ALA A 144 -11.16 2.00 -5.76
CA ALA A 144 -10.18 1.25 -6.54
C ALA A 144 -10.20 -0.25 -6.22
N LEU A 145 -10.34 -0.63 -4.94
CA LEU A 145 -10.43 -2.02 -4.51
C LEU A 145 -11.67 -2.72 -5.10
N THR A 146 -12.82 -2.02 -5.16
CA THR A 146 -14.03 -2.54 -5.80
C THR A 146 -13.78 -2.93 -7.25
N ILE A 147 -13.16 -2.03 -8.04
CA ILE A 147 -12.84 -2.31 -9.46
C ILE A 147 -11.85 -3.47 -9.59
N ILE A 148 -10.79 -3.48 -8.77
CA ILE A 148 -9.77 -4.54 -8.79
C ILE A 148 -10.38 -5.91 -8.45
N THR A 149 -11.30 -5.96 -7.49
CA THR A 149 -12.03 -7.20 -7.14
C THR A 149 -12.93 -7.66 -8.29
N GLU A 150 -13.63 -6.76 -8.98
CA GLU A 150 -14.43 -7.06 -10.15
C GLU A 150 -13.58 -7.57 -11.33
N MET A 151 -12.32 -7.15 -11.42
CA MET A 151 -11.32 -7.65 -12.38
C MET A 151 -10.77 -9.04 -12.00
N GLY A 152 -11.22 -9.64 -10.90
CA GLY A 152 -10.82 -10.97 -10.45
C GLY A 152 -9.58 -11.03 -9.55
N TYR A 153 -9.12 -9.88 -9.01
CA TYR A 153 -8.03 -9.87 -8.05
C TYR A 153 -8.55 -9.90 -6.61
N GLU A 154 -8.04 -10.80 -5.79
CA GLU A 154 -8.40 -10.93 -4.37
C GLU A 154 -7.44 -10.13 -3.46
N TRP A 155 -7.40 -8.81 -3.65
CA TRP A 155 -6.53 -7.96 -2.84
C TRP A 155 -7.28 -7.41 -1.63
N GLY A 156 -6.70 -7.56 -0.44
CA GLY A 156 -7.29 -7.05 0.81
C GLY A 156 -7.15 -5.54 1.01
N LYS A 157 -6.08 -4.94 0.48
CA LYS A 157 -5.77 -3.49 0.61
C LYS A 157 -5.03 -3.01 -0.63
N ILE A 158 -5.29 -1.76 -1.04
CA ILE A 158 -4.54 -1.08 -2.10
C ILE A 158 -4.36 0.40 -1.80
N ALA A 159 -3.33 1.01 -2.38
CA ALA A 159 -3.12 2.46 -2.31
C ALA A 159 -3.86 3.14 -3.46
N GLY A 160 -5.08 3.64 -3.20
CA GLY A 160 -5.95 4.27 -4.20
C GLY A 160 -5.25 5.27 -5.13
N PRO A 161 -4.39 6.18 -4.64
CA PRO A 161 -3.68 7.15 -5.48
C PRO A 161 -2.82 6.55 -6.61
N GLN A 162 -2.43 5.28 -6.53
CA GLN A 162 -1.68 4.60 -7.59
C GLN A 162 -2.56 4.11 -8.74
N PHE A 163 -3.85 4.01 -8.51
CA PHE A 163 -4.83 3.46 -9.46
C PHE A 163 -5.71 4.52 -10.10
N TRP A 164 -5.86 5.68 -9.48
CA TRP A 164 -6.62 6.79 -10.03
C TRP A 164 -5.70 7.81 -10.70
N MET A 165 -6.14 8.32 -11.85
CA MET A 165 -5.38 9.27 -12.69
C MET A 165 -6.14 10.58 -12.85
N TYR A 166 -5.37 11.65 -12.96
CA TYR A 166 -5.81 12.96 -13.41
C TYR A 166 -4.91 13.44 -14.53
N LYS A 167 -5.50 13.78 -15.70
CA LYS A 167 -4.76 14.21 -16.88
C LYS A 167 -3.63 13.25 -17.29
N GLY A 168 -3.91 11.95 -17.26
CA GLY A 168 -2.97 10.90 -17.69
C GLY A 168 -1.85 10.56 -16.71
N LYS A 169 -1.79 11.18 -15.52
CA LYS A 169 -0.83 10.86 -14.46
C LYS A 169 -1.55 10.28 -13.26
N THR A 170 -0.92 9.31 -12.59
CA THR A 170 -1.48 8.81 -11.33
C THR A 170 -1.45 9.90 -10.26
N LEU A 171 -2.39 9.85 -9.33
CA LEU A 171 -2.41 10.79 -8.21
C LEU A 171 -1.16 10.63 -7.32
N TYR A 172 -0.60 9.43 -7.28
CA TYR A 172 0.68 9.14 -6.61
C TYR A 172 1.84 9.92 -7.27
N ASP A 173 1.96 9.85 -8.60
CA ASP A 173 3.00 10.58 -9.33
C ASP A 173 2.85 12.09 -9.20
N LEU A 174 1.61 12.59 -9.21
CA LEU A 174 1.31 14.02 -9.03
C LEU A 174 1.71 14.50 -7.63
N ASN A 175 1.49 13.68 -6.60
CA ASN A 175 1.87 14.01 -5.23
C ASN A 175 3.39 14.06 -5.06
N ASN A 176 4.12 13.12 -5.66
CA ASN A 176 5.59 13.04 -5.56
C ASN A 176 6.33 14.00 -6.50
N SER A 177 5.65 14.58 -7.49
CA SER A 177 6.26 15.57 -8.41
C SER A 177 6.33 16.99 -7.84
N LYS A 178 5.91 17.20 -6.58
CA LYS A 178 5.93 18.49 -5.88
C LYS A 178 7.11 18.67 -4.92
N GLU A 179 7.92 17.63 -4.73
CA GLU A 179 9.21 17.70 -4.05
C GLU A 179 10.33 18.00 -5.07
#